data_bf3ccfe8cfe2c70c81d5d2540e8af339
#
_entry.id   bf3ccfe8cfe2c70c81d5d2540e8af339
#
_cell.length_a   1.000
_cell.length_b   1.000
_cell.length_c   1.000
_cell.angle_alpha   90.00
_cell.angle_beta   90.00
_cell.angle_gamma   90.00
#
_symmetry.space_group_name_H-M   'P 1'
#
loop_
_entity.id
_entity.type
_entity.pdbx_description
1 polymer ?
#
loop_
_entity_poly.entity_id
_entity_poly.type
_entity_poly.pdbx_seq_one_letter_code
_entity_poly.pdbx_strand_id
1 'polypeptide(L)'
;MKCISTHSLLYIQTAFSTNVETYIQYEHYAIHLPCTPEKTLHYLLELHRKSYHNQCMLSKNILNIKKFIPIYINEETILLPVTQKRAPIKYFINARNIIGIHSSIHTTMIVFEDGTTIELNIPYTLVTKKWQESLTVGHIIEKTTFY
;
A
#
# COMPACT_ATOMS: atom_id res chain seq x y z
N MET A 1 -10.07 -20.24 -5.99
CA MET A 1 -9.36 -18.95 -5.85
C MET A 1 -8.37 -19.03 -4.70
N LYS A 2 -7.12 -18.67 -4.98
CA LYS A 2 -6.14 -18.65 -3.89
C LYS A 2 -6.58 -17.63 -2.84
N CYS A 3 -6.55 -18.02 -1.59
CA CYS A 3 -6.87 -17.13 -0.48
C CYS A 3 -5.78 -16.07 -0.36
N ILE A 4 -6.13 -14.80 -0.55
CA ILE A 4 -5.21 -13.71 -0.31
C ILE A 4 -5.36 -13.23 1.13
N SER A 5 -4.26 -12.83 1.75
CA SER A 5 -4.25 -12.36 3.13
C SER A 5 -3.44 -11.07 3.24
N THR A 6 -3.52 -10.45 4.40
CA THR A 6 -2.69 -9.28 4.73
C THR A 6 -1.43 -9.68 5.49
N HIS A 7 -1.33 -10.95 5.91
CA HIS A 7 -0.18 -11.38 6.70
C HIS A 7 1.11 -11.33 5.87
N SER A 8 2.09 -10.60 6.36
CA SER A 8 3.39 -10.41 5.69
C SER A 8 3.31 -9.78 4.30
N LEU A 9 2.23 -9.04 4.03
CA LEU A 9 2.04 -8.32 2.77
C LEU A 9 3.01 -7.14 2.68
N LEU A 10 3.80 -7.08 1.60
CA LEU A 10 4.74 -5.99 1.38
C LEU A 10 4.17 -4.94 0.43
N TYR A 11 3.71 -5.36 -0.74
CA TYR A 11 3.09 -4.43 -1.69
C TYR A 11 2.26 -5.15 -2.74
N ILE A 12 1.39 -4.39 -3.38
CA ILE A 12 0.57 -4.81 -4.51
C ILE A 12 1.00 -3.94 -5.70
N GLN A 13 1.27 -4.56 -6.84
CA GLN A 13 1.64 -3.80 -8.04
C GLN A 13 0.96 -4.34 -9.29
N THR A 14 0.89 -3.50 -10.32
CA THR A 14 0.45 -3.88 -11.65
C THR A 14 1.44 -4.87 -12.24
N ALA A 15 0.92 -5.98 -12.80
CA ALA A 15 1.72 -6.95 -13.54
C ALA A 15 1.41 -6.83 -15.03
N PHE A 16 2.45 -6.96 -15.87
CA PHE A 16 2.32 -6.97 -17.31
C PHE A 16 2.58 -8.37 -17.84
N SER A 17 1.56 -9.22 -17.80
CA SER A 17 1.68 -10.58 -18.25
C SER A 17 0.33 -11.04 -18.76
N THR A 18 0.32 -11.99 -19.70
CA THR A 18 -0.91 -12.54 -20.24
C THR A 18 -1.71 -13.21 -19.12
N ASN A 19 -2.97 -12.81 -18.96
CA ASN A 19 -3.90 -13.35 -17.95
C ASN A 19 -3.54 -13.02 -16.50
N VAL A 20 -2.58 -12.11 -16.27
CA VAL A 20 -2.21 -11.66 -14.92
C VAL A 20 -2.17 -10.13 -14.95
N GLU A 21 -2.96 -9.51 -14.09
CA GLU A 21 -3.01 -8.04 -13.97
C GLU A 21 -2.41 -7.52 -12.68
N THR A 22 -2.30 -8.37 -11.67
CA THR A 22 -1.83 -7.95 -10.35
C THR A 22 -0.82 -8.94 -9.79
N TYR A 23 0.19 -8.37 -9.17
CA TYR A 23 1.26 -9.05 -8.47
C TYR A 23 1.22 -8.60 -7.02
N ILE A 24 1.10 -9.56 -6.10
CA ILE A 24 1.16 -9.26 -4.67
C ILE A 24 2.45 -9.85 -4.12
N GLN A 25 3.32 -9.01 -3.56
CA GLN A 25 4.55 -9.46 -2.92
C GLN A 25 4.33 -9.62 -1.44
N TYR A 26 4.54 -10.82 -0.94
CA TYR A 26 4.62 -11.14 0.48
C TYR A 26 6.09 -11.34 0.86
N GLU A 27 6.37 -11.48 2.14
CA GLU A 27 7.69 -11.92 2.58
C GLU A 27 7.96 -13.30 1.98
N HIS A 28 9.10 -13.41 1.26
CA HIS A 28 9.62 -14.64 0.68
C HIS A 28 8.80 -15.27 -0.46
N TYR A 29 7.65 -14.73 -0.86
CA TYR A 29 6.89 -15.27 -1.99
C TYR A 29 5.96 -14.22 -2.60
N ALA A 30 5.47 -14.52 -3.79
CA ALA A 30 4.55 -13.64 -4.51
C ALA A 30 3.36 -14.43 -5.07
N ILE A 31 2.24 -13.73 -5.24
CA ILE A 31 1.02 -14.28 -5.82
C ILE A 31 0.67 -13.44 -7.04
N HIS A 32 0.20 -14.10 -8.11
CA HIS A 32 -0.28 -13.45 -9.32
C HIS A 32 -1.79 -13.63 -9.43
N LEU A 33 -2.50 -12.54 -9.74
CA LEU A 33 -3.96 -12.53 -9.82
C LEU A 33 -4.42 -11.98 -11.16
N PRO A 34 -5.56 -12.49 -11.71
CA PRO A 34 -6.09 -12.02 -12.99
C PRO A 34 -6.90 -10.73 -12.90
N CYS A 35 -7.10 -10.17 -11.72
CA CYS A 35 -7.85 -8.93 -11.52
C CYS A 35 -6.91 -7.73 -11.35
N THR A 36 -7.46 -6.52 -11.51
CA THR A 36 -6.67 -5.29 -11.36
C THR A 36 -6.19 -5.07 -9.92
N PRO A 37 -5.14 -4.27 -9.71
CA PRO A 37 -4.72 -3.92 -8.34
C PRO A 37 -5.83 -3.27 -7.52
N GLU A 38 -6.66 -2.44 -8.13
CA GLU A 38 -7.79 -1.79 -7.45
C GLU A 38 -8.83 -2.82 -6.99
N LYS A 39 -9.18 -3.79 -7.85
CA LYS A 39 -10.10 -4.87 -7.46
C LYS A 39 -9.52 -5.73 -6.36
N THR A 40 -8.22 -6.01 -6.43
CA THR A 40 -7.50 -6.74 -5.38
C THR A 40 -7.60 -6.01 -4.04
N LEU A 41 -7.39 -4.71 -4.05
CA LEU A 41 -7.51 -3.87 -2.86
C LEU A 41 -8.93 -3.91 -2.29
N HIS A 42 -9.94 -3.76 -3.15
CA HIS A 42 -11.34 -3.85 -2.72
C HIS A 42 -11.64 -5.20 -2.09
N TYR A 43 -11.15 -6.29 -2.67
CA TYR A 43 -11.35 -7.63 -2.14
C TYR A 43 -10.69 -7.78 -0.75
N LEU A 44 -9.47 -7.31 -0.59
CA LEU A 44 -8.80 -7.32 0.73
C LEU A 44 -9.58 -6.56 1.78
N LEU A 45 -10.12 -5.40 1.41
CA LEU A 45 -10.94 -4.60 2.32
C LEU A 45 -12.21 -5.32 2.72
N GLU A 46 -12.88 -5.97 1.76
CA GLU A 46 -14.10 -6.75 2.03
C GLU A 46 -13.85 -7.89 3.00
N LEU A 47 -12.70 -8.57 2.89
CA LEU A 47 -12.31 -9.62 3.83
C LEU A 47 -12.23 -9.12 5.27
N HIS A 48 -11.96 -7.84 5.45
CA HIS A 48 -11.87 -7.20 6.76
C HIS A 48 -13.12 -6.36 7.08
N ARG A 49 -14.21 -6.57 6.33
CA ARG A 49 -15.50 -5.86 6.50
C ARG A 49 -15.35 -4.34 6.38
N LYS A 50 -14.49 -3.91 5.45
CA LYS A 50 -14.22 -2.50 5.20
C LYS A 50 -14.48 -2.17 3.74
N SER A 51 -14.72 -0.89 3.44
CA SER A 51 -14.89 -0.42 2.07
C SER A 51 -13.83 0.61 1.73
N TYR A 52 -13.44 0.65 0.47
CA TYR A 52 -12.47 1.61 -0.04
C TYR A 52 -12.94 3.05 0.23
N HIS A 53 -14.20 3.33 -0.08
CA HIS A 53 -14.77 4.66 0.12
C HIS A 53 -14.66 5.12 1.58
N ASN A 54 -15.08 4.27 2.51
CA ASN A 54 -15.06 4.61 3.94
C ASN A 54 -13.65 4.80 4.46
N GLN A 55 -12.70 3.95 4.03
CA GLN A 55 -11.32 4.06 4.48
C GLN A 55 -10.64 5.31 3.90
N CYS A 56 -10.95 5.68 2.65
CA CYS A 56 -10.47 6.94 2.08
C CYS A 56 -11.02 8.14 2.85
N MET A 57 -12.30 8.16 3.15
CA MET A 57 -12.93 9.27 3.89
C MET A 57 -12.32 9.41 5.29
N LEU A 58 -12.09 8.29 5.95
CA LEU A 58 -11.48 8.28 7.28
C LEU A 58 -10.09 8.91 7.26
N SER A 59 -9.24 8.47 6.34
CA SER A 59 -7.88 9.01 6.20
C SER A 59 -7.86 10.48 5.80
N LYS A 60 -8.74 10.89 4.87
CA LYS A 60 -8.88 12.28 4.47
C LYS A 60 -9.26 13.17 5.64
N ASN A 61 -10.18 12.72 6.48
CA ASN A 61 -10.62 13.48 7.64
C ASN A 61 -9.51 13.59 8.70
N ILE A 62 -8.77 12.52 8.93
CA ILE A 62 -7.67 12.50 9.90
C ILE A 62 -6.53 13.42 9.45
N LEU A 63 -6.12 13.31 8.18
CA LEU A 63 -4.94 14.01 7.66
C LEU A 63 -5.25 15.33 6.98
N ASN A 64 -6.51 15.59 6.64
CA ASN A 64 -6.92 16.75 5.85
C ASN A 64 -6.13 16.82 4.52
N ILE A 65 -6.08 15.70 3.78
CA ILE A 65 -5.37 15.58 2.51
C ILE A 65 -6.31 15.19 1.38
N LYS A 66 -5.87 15.39 0.12
CA LYS A 66 -6.68 15.12 -1.07
C LYS A 66 -6.06 14.12 -2.04
N LYS A 67 -4.75 13.83 -1.93
CA LYS A 67 -4.02 12.96 -2.86
C LYS A 67 -3.23 11.90 -2.12
N PHE A 68 -3.04 10.74 -2.78
CA PHE A 68 -2.26 9.62 -2.25
C PHE A 68 -2.75 9.25 -0.84
N ILE A 69 -4.04 8.91 -0.78
CA ILE A 69 -4.74 8.65 0.48
C ILE A 69 -4.34 7.28 1.03
N PRO A 70 -3.75 7.19 2.23
CA PRO A 70 -3.43 5.90 2.84
C PRO A 70 -4.71 5.11 3.17
N ILE A 71 -4.66 3.81 2.94
CA ILE A 71 -5.80 2.90 3.17
C ILE A 71 -5.46 1.98 4.34
N TYR A 72 -6.08 2.22 5.47
CA TYR A 72 -5.92 1.38 6.66
C TYR A 72 -6.79 0.12 6.52
N ILE A 73 -6.17 -1.05 6.60
CA ILE A 73 -6.88 -2.33 6.55
C ILE A 73 -6.95 -2.96 7.93
N ASN A 74 -5.81 -3.14 8.58
CA ASN A 74 -5.71 -3.66 9.94
C ASN A 74 -4.38 -3.23 10.57
N GLU A 75 -4.07 -3.75 11.76
CA GLU A 75 -2.85 -3.39 12.49
C GLU A 75 -1.56 -3.71 11.73
N GLU A 76 -1.61 -4.70 10.84
CA GLU A 76 -0.44 -5.14 10.07
C GLU A 76 -0.32 -4.43 8.73
N THR A 77 -1.39 -3.77 8.26
CA THR A 77 -1.46 -3.34 6.86
C THR A 77 -2.08 -1.97 6.71
N ILE A 78 -1.28 -1.03 6.24
CA ILE A 78 -1.73 0.29 5.78
C ILE A 78 -1.16 0.45 4.39
N LEU A 79 -2.01 0.46 3.38
CA LEU A 79 -1.56 0.53 2.00
C LEU A 79 -1.44 1.98 1.55
N LEU A 80 -0.27 2.31 1.06
CA LEU A 80 0.11 3.64 0.61
C LEU A 80 0.15 3.66 -0.92
N PRO A 81 -0.78 4.38 -1.58
CA PRO A 81 -0.70 4.58 -3.01
C PRO A 81 0.32 5.68 -3.30
N VAL A 82 1.39 5.36 -4.01
CA VAL A 82 2.44 6.34 -4.33
C VAL A 82 2.59 6.58 -5.82
N THR A 83 1.73 5.98 -6.63
CA THR A 83 1.83 6.07 -8.07
C THR A 83 0.92 7.17 -8.62
N GLN A 84 1.39 7.89 -9.60
CA GLN A 84 0.58 8.88 -10.28
C GLN A 84 -0.55 8.21 -11.07
N LYS A 85 -1.69 8.89 -11.19
CA LYS A 85 -2.93 8.37 -11.78
C LYS A 85 -2.75 7.79 -13.19
N ARG A 86 -1.78 8.29 -13.98
CA ARG A 86 -1.52 7.85 -15.35
C ARG A 86 -0.28 6.97 -15.49
N ALA A 87 0.34 6.59 -14.38
CA ALA A 87 1.51 5.71 -14.44
C ALA A 87 1.10 4.31 -14.90
N PRO A 88 1.89 3.67 -15.76
CA PRO A 88 1.57 2.32 -16.25
C PRO A 88 1.65 1.27 -15.13
N ILE A 89 2.53 1.47 -14.15
CA ILE A 89 2.65 0.58 -13.00
C ILE A 89 2.12 1.30 -11.77
N LYS A 90 1.13 0.70 -11.12
CA LYS A 90 0.55 1.22 -9.87
C LYS A 90 1.05 0.39 -8.71
N TYR A 91 1.40 1.06 -7.63
CA TYR A 91 1.83 0.43 -6.39
C TYR A 91 0.92 0.79 -5.24
N PHE A 92 0.59 -0.21 -4.42
CA PHE A 92 0.03 -0.01 -3.09
C PHE A 92 1.01 -0.64 -2.11
N ILE A 93 1.71 0.16 -1.34
CA ILE A 93 2.84 -0.29 -0.53
C ILE A 93 2.43 -0.34 0.94
N ASN A 94 2.74 -1.45 1.61
CA ASN A 94 2.42 -1.58 3.03
C ASN A 94 3.41 -0.79 3.87
N ALA A 95 2.94 0.35 4.39
CA ALA A 95 3.76 1.25 5.20
C ALA A 95 4.31 0.60 6.46
N ARG A 96 3.61 -0.40 7.02
CA ARG A 96 4.03 -1.09 8.24
C ARG A 96 5.30 -1.92 8.06
N ASN A 97 5.56 -2.39 6.83
CA ASN A 97 6.70 -3.29 6.58
C ASN A 97 7.90 -2.57 5.97
N ILE A 98 7.83 -1.27 5.83
CA ILE A 98 8.96 -0.46 5.37
C ILE A 98 9.92 -0.25 6.53
N ILE A 99 11.22 -0.57 6.33
CA ILE A 99 12.25 -0.29 7.32
C ILE A 99 13.19 0.84 6.90
N GLY A 100 13.18 1.20 5.62
CA GLY A 100 14.02 2.30 5.16
C GLY A 100 13.59 2.83 3.81
N ILE A 101 13.84 4.11 3.59
CA ILE A 101 13.61 4.79 2.32
C ILE A 101 14.87 5.55 1.99
N HIS A 102 15.43 5.30 0.80
CA HIS A 102 16.68 5.89 0.36
C HIS A 102 16.50 6.70 -0.91
N SER A 103 17.10 7.87 -0.94
CA SER A 103 17.15 8.69 -2.15
C SER A 103 18.26 8.17 -3.06
N SER A 104 17.95 7.98 -4.32
CA SER A 104 18.90 7.74 -5.39
C SER A 104 18.88 8.93 -6.35
N ILE A 105 19.74 8.95 -7.38
CA ILE A 105 19.90 10.11 -8.25
C ILE A 105 18.58 10.56 -8.90
N HIS A 106 17.77 9.61 -9.37
CA HIS A 106 16.49 9.92 -10.02
C HIS A 106 15.33 9.09 -9.48
N THR A 107 15.56 8.26 -8.47
CA THR A 107 14.58 7.33 -7.95
C THR A 107 14.59 7.33 -6.42
N THR A 108 13.56 6.71 -5.86
CA THR A 108 13.47 6.46 -4.42
C THR A 108 13.45 4.95 -4.22
N MET A 109 14.32 4.44 -3.36
CA MET A 109 14.36 3.02 -3.03
C MET A 109 13.68 2.76 -1.69
N ILE A 110 12.75 1.81 -1.68
CA ILE A 110 12.08 1.38 -0.46
C ILE A 110 12.64 0.01 -0.07
N VAL A 111 13.03 -0.15 1.19
CA VAL A 111 13.54 -1.39 1.74
C VAL A 111 12.52 -1.94 2.74
N PHE A 112 12.16 -3.21 2.59
CA PHE A 112 11.23 -3.90 3.47
C PHE A 112 11.95 -4.75 4.50
N GLU A 113 11.21 -5.21 5.52
CA GLU A 113 11.76 -5.96 6.65
C GLU A 113 12.52 -7.25 6.23
N ASP A 114 12.09 -7.90 5.17
CA ASP A 114 12.73 -9.13 4.69
C ASP A 114 13.94 -8.88 3.77
N GLY A 115 14.32 -7.61 3.56
CA GLY A 115 15.39 -7.24 2.65
C GLY A 115 14.95 -6.98 1.21
N THR A 116 13.70 -7.25 0.88
CA THR A 116 13.13 -6.92 -0.45
C THR A 116 13.21 -5.41 -0.68
N THR A 117 13.56 -5.00 -1.89
CA THR A 117 13.64 -3.59 -2.27
C THR A 117 12.81 -3.33 -3.53
N ILE A 118 12.27 -2.13 -3.63
CA ILE A 118 11.65 -1.63 -4.86
C ILE A 118 12.17 -0.23 -5.14
N GLU A 119 12.29 0.10 -6.43
CA GLU A 119 12.65 1.45 -6.86
C GLU A 119 11.43 2.12 -7.49
N LEU A 120 11.16 3.35 -7.07
CA LEU A 120 10.06 4.15 -7.56
C LEU A 120 10.58 5.42 -8.22
N ASN A 121 9.98 5.77 -9.35
CA ASN A 121 10.29 7.02 -10.03
C ASN A 121 9.44 8.16 -9.44
N ILE A 122 9.57 8.36 -8.15
CA ILE A 122 8.81 9.34 -7.35
C ILE A 122 9.79 10.03 -6.41
N PRO A 123 9.65 11.35 -6.17
CA PRO A 123 10.58 12.07 -5.30
C PRO A 123 10.61 11.50 -3.87
N TYR A 124 11.81 11.43 -3.33
CA TYR A 124 12.07 10.94 -1.95
C TYR A 124 11.22 11.69 -0.91
N THR A 125 11.13 13.01 -1.04
CA THR A 125 10.38 13.83 -0.09
C THR A 125 8.90 13.48 -0.08
N LEU A 126 8.32 13.14 -1.24
CA LEU A 126 6.93 12.74 -1.33
C LEU A 126 6.70 11.38 -0.69
N VAL A 127 7.57 10.40 -1.00
CA VAL A 127 7.45 9.05 -0.46
C VAL A 127 7.57 9.05 1.07
N THR A 128 8.58 9.75 1.61
CA THR A 128 8.76 9.84 3.06
C THR A 128 7.61 10.52 3.75
N LYS A 129 7.08 11.60 3.17
CA LYS A 129 5.91 12.30 3.71
C LYS A 129 4.70 11.38 3.77
N LYS A 130 4.43 10.65 2.69
CA LYS A 130 3.29 9.74 2.62
C LYS A 130 3.44 8.54 3.56
N TRP A 131 4.65 8.06 3.73
CA TRP A 131 4.94 7.02 4.71
C TRP A 131 4.60 7.49 6.13
N GLN A 132 5.06 8.68 6.51
CA GLN A 132 4.76 9.26 7.81
C GLN A 132 3.26 9.50 8.01
N GLU A 133 2.57 10.00 6.98
CA GLU A 133 1.11 10.17 7.01
C GLU A 133 0.39 8.85 7.23
N SER A 134 0.84 7.79 6.56
CA SER A 134 0.25 6.45 6.70
C SER A 134 0.38 5.93 8.12
N LEU A 135 1.55 6.04 8.72
CA LEU A 135 1.78 5.62 10.10
C LEU A 135 0.97 6.45 11.09
N THR A 136 0.81 7.74 10.82
CA THR A 136 -0.02 8.63 11.64
C THR A 136 -1.48 8.23 11.61
N VAL A 137 -2.01 7.92 10.43
CA VAL A 137 -3.40 7.41 10.28
C VAL A 137 -3.59 6.14 11.11
N GLY A 138 -2.66 5.18 10.97
CA GLY A 138 -2.73 3.94 11.73
C GLY A 138 -2.73 4.16 13.22
N HIS A 139 -1.85 5.04 13.69
CA HIS A 139 -1.76 5.37 15.11
C HIS A 139 -3.07 5.97 15.65
N ILE A 140 -3.64 6.92 14.92
CA ILE A 140 -4.88 7.59 15.32
C ILE A 140 -6.05 6.61 15.32
N ILE A 141 -6.20 5.81 14.28
CA ILE A 141 -7.28 4.82 14.18
C ILE A 141 -7.19 3.83 15.34
N GLU A 142 -5.99 3.30 15.61
CA GLU A 142 -5.78 2.30 16.66
C GLU A 142 -6.03 2.88 18.07
N LYS A 143 -5.76 4.16 18.27
CA LYS A 143 -6.03 4.82 19.54
C LYS A 143 -7.50 5.11 19.76
N THR A 144 -8.28 5.31 18.68
CA THR A 144 -9.69 5.68 18.79
C THR A 144 -10.66 4.51 18.73
N THR A 145 -10.23 3.32 18.28
CA THR A 145 -11.10 2.15 18.13
C THR A 145 -11.37 1.38 19.43
N PHE A 146 -10.78 1.79 20.53
CA PHE A 146 -11.02 1.16 21.83
C PHE A 146 -12.15 1.81 22.64
N TYR A 147 -12.90 2.70 22.03
CA TYR A 147 -13.95 3.43 22.71
C TYR A 147 -15.32 3.18 22.12
#